data_7e314f4308e1ac676ad0fa0f72be92d5
#
_entry.id   7e314f4308e1ac676ad0fa0f72be92d5
#
_cell.length_a   1.000
_cell.length_b   1.000
_cell.length_c   1.000
_cell.angle_alpha   90.00
_cell.angle_beta   90.00
_cell.angle_gamma   90.00
#
_symmetry.space_group_name_H-M   'P 1'
#
loop_
_entity.id
_entity.type
_entity.pdbx_description
1 polymer ?
#
loop_
_entity_poly.entity_id
_entity_poly.type
_entity_poly.pdbx_seq_one_letter_code
_entity_poly.pdbx_strand_id
1 'polypeptide(L)'
;MGRLLLKVSQLALLMVFIVVSLPLSAEGLGFAGQQTDIKTASRTKDDAVKKSELTKPHFANGNQAMQDAKAIRQQLQTATGDQKNTLTARMKEDYQRAITEYEQALEEAEVSDENSLQVIGKIGVIRDGLVSQQKAVDMLVQDKDLPVILSNLGMAYGGVGQYQDAINTLEQAAMVKPAVGTYMELGTDLAQVGKTPEATAACDKTLTVDPTAKNMQAGCYKNVAIVLTNKGKLLDAIAPLQKVTLLNPQDALAWKLLGDSLISTITSRSEDGKIVYVIPPGTFEAYQRYLQLEPKGPYAGQIKSALEGFAQFTKSRTETKEKN
;
A
#
# COMPACT_ATOMS: atom_id res chain seq x y z
N MET A 1 2.16 -15.73 16.51
CA MET A 1 1.80 -14.89 15.36
C MET A 1 0.29 -14.78 15.12
N GLY A 2 -0.46 -15.86 14.89
CA GLY A 2 -1.92 -15.76 14.65
C GLY A 2 -2.80 -15.20 15.81
N ARG A 3 -2.31 -15.17 17.03
CA ARG A 3 -3.07 -14.65 18.18
C ARG A 3 -3.00 -13.13 18.35
N LEU A 4 -1.93 -12.48 17.91
CA LEU A 4 -1.76 -11.02 18.00
C LEU A 4 -2.67 -10.31 16.98
N LEU A 5 -2.63 -10.78 15.74
CA LEU A 5 -3.44 -10.23 14.63
C LEU A 5 -4.95 -10.37 14.87
N LEU A 6 -5.39 -11.45 15.54
CA LEU A 6 -6.81 -11.64 15.89
C LEU A 6 -7.31 -10.62 16.93
N LYS A 7 -6.45 -10.20 17.87
CA LYS A 7 -6.83 -9.24 18.92
C LYS A 7 -7.10 -7.84 18.37
N VAL A 8 -6.28 -7.37 17.43
CA VAL A 8 -6.46 -6.02 16.82
C VAL A 8 -7.73 -5.98 15.96
N SER A 9 -8.04 -7.06 15.22
CA SER A 9 -9.28 -7.14 14.44
C SER A 9 -10.54 -7.22 15.34
N GLN A 10 -10.44 -7.85 16.51
CA GLN A 10 -11.55 -7.89 17.47
C GLN A 10 -11.77 -6.54 18.17
N LEU A 11 -10.71 -5.74 18.40
CA LEU A 11 -10.86 -4.39 18.95
C LEU A 11 -11.59 -3.45 17.95
N ALA A 12 -11.26 -3.53 16.67
CA ALA A 12 -11.96 -2.74 15.65
C ALA A 12 -13.43 -3.13 15.51
N LEU A 13 -13.78 -4.42 15.66
CA LEU A 13 -15.15 -4.89 15.63
C LEU A 13 -15.93 -4.54 16.93
N LEU A 14 -15.26 -4.56 18.09
CA LEU A 14 -15.88 -4.16 19.37
C LEU A 14 -16.22 -2.66 19.37
N MET A 15 -15.41 -1.81 18.75
CA MET A 15 -15.67 -0.37 18.68
C MET A 15 -16.96 -0.04 17.92
N VAL A 16 -17.30 -0.77 16.86
CA VAL A 16 -18.56 -0.56 16.11
C VAL A 16 -19.77 -1.07 16.89
N PHE A 17 -19.63 -2.09 17.74
CA PHE A 17 -20.75 -2.65 18.55
C PHE A 17 -20.99 -1.92 19.87
N ILE A 18 -19.98 -1.30 20.50
CA ILE A 18 -20.11 -0.59 21.77
C ILE A 18 -20.90 0.73 21.60
N VAL A 19 -20.92 1.31 20.41
CA VAL A 19 -21.69 2.53 20.12
C VAL A 19 -23.20 2.30 20.04
N VAL A 20 -23.67 1.03 19.87
CA VAL A 20 -25.08 0.72 19.56
C VAL A 20 -25.87 0.13 20.73
N SER A 21 -25.27 -0.30 21.85
CA SER A 21 -25.98 -1.11 22.80
C SER A 21 -25.78 -0.83 24.30
N LEU A 22 -25.66 0.43 24.72
CA LEU A 22 -25.74 0.77 26.15
C LEU A 22 -27.05 1.55 26.45
N PRO A 23 -27.97 1.00 27.25
CA PRO A 23 -29.13 1.76 27.73
C PRO A 23 -28.68 2.85 28.71
N LEU A 24 -29.14 4.08 28.46
CA LEU A 24 -29.07 5.18 29.44
C LEU A 24 -29.86 4.82 30.68
N SER A 25 -29.20 4.40 31.75
CA SER A 25 -29.75 4.45 33.10
C SER A 25 -28.87 5.38 33.94
N ALA A 26 -29.26 6.65 33.96
CA ALA A 26 -28.73 7.64 34.87
C ALA A 26 -29.40 7.45 36.25
N GLU A 27 -28.87 6.55 37.08
CA GLU A 27 -29.24 6.50 38.52
C GLU A 27 -28.00 6.16 39.36
N GLY A 28 -27.57 7.16 40.14
CA GLY A 28 -26.98 6.95 41.44
C GLY A 28 -25.51 6.53 41.52
N LEU A 29 -24.57 7.27 40.96
CA LEU A 29 -23.15 7.18 41.35
C LEU A 29 -22.85 8.24 42.41
N GLY A 30 -22.81 7.83 43.69
CA GLY A 30 -22.48 8.70 44.81
C GLY A 30 -21.04 9.26 44.71
N PHE A 31 -20.79 10.43 45.32
CA PHE A 31 -19.52 11.16 45.31
C PHE A 31 -18.26 10.34 45.68
N ALA A 32 -18.43 9.25 46.45
CA ALA A 32 -17.35 8.34 46.84
C ALA A 32 -16.86 7.46 45.64
N GLY A 33 -17.76 7.05 44.74
CA GLY A 33 -17.40 6.32 43.51
C GLY A 33 -16.57 7.15 42.53
N GLN A 34 -16.88 8.44 42.41
CA GLN A 34 -16.16 9.37 41.56
C GLN A 34 -14.68 9.56 41.96
N GLN A 35 -14.39 9.64 43.28
CA GLN A 35 -13.03 9.77 43.78
C GLN A 35 -12.17 8.52 43.54
N THR A 36 -12.78 7.33 43.62
CA THR A 36 -12.08 6.07 43.36
C THR A 36 -11.77 5.92 41.89
N ASP A 37 -12.72 6.29 41.03
CA ASP A 37 -12.53 6.22 39.56
C ASP A 37 -11.48 7.24 39.06
N ILE A 38 -11.44 8.44 39.63
CA ILE A 38 -10.42 9.45 39.32
C ILE A 38 -9.02 9.00 39.76
N LYS A 39 -8.86 8.38 40.94
CA LYS A 39 -7.59 7.82 41.41
C LYS A 39 -7.12 6.66 40.56
N THR A 40 -8.04 5.78 40.17
CA THR A 40 -7.75 4.65 39.28
C THR A 40 -7.36 5.17 37.89
N ALA A 41 -8.07 6.15 37.37
CA ALA A 41 -7.78 6.84 36.12
C ALA A 41 -6.38 7.51 36.12
N SER A 42 -5.99 8.18 37.21
CA SER A 42 -4.67 8.80 37.36
C SER A 42 -3.55 7.75 37.33
N ARG A 43 -3.71 6.63 38.06
CA ARG A 43 -2.71 5.54 38.08
C ARG A 43 -2.57 4.89 36.70
N THR A 44 -3.66 4.65 36.01
CA THR A 44 -3.63 4.05 34.66
C THR A 44 -3.02 4.97 33.62
N LYS A 45 -3.19 6.29 33.80
CA LYS A 45 -2.52 7.30 32.98
C LYS A 45 -0.99 7.30 33.18
N ASP A 46 -0.55 7.19 34.45
CA ASP A 46 0.89 7.12 34.76
C ASP A 46 1.50 5.82 34.24
N ASP A 47 0.78 4.70 34.29
CA ASP A 47 1.20 3.44 33.70
C ASP A 47 1.23 3.50 32.15
N ALA A 48 0.27 4.16 31.51
CA ALA A 48 0.24 4.38 30.07
C ALA A 48 1.42 5.27 29.60
N VAL A 49 1.73 6.35 30.36
CA VAL A 49 2.89 7.20 30.08
C VAL A 49 4.19 6.39 30.20
N LYS A 50 4.32 5.56 31.26
CA LYS A 50 5.48 4.71 31.48
C LYS A 50 5.71 3.70 30.36
N LYS A 51 4.62 3.09 29.85
CA LYS A 51 4.67 2.15 28.73
C LYS A 51 4.94 2.84 27.40
N SER A 52 4.38 4.02 27.16
CA SER A 52 4.71 4.86 26.01
C SER A 52 6.21 5.20 25.93
N GLU A 53 6.88 5.36 27.09
CA GLU A 53 8.34 5.58 27.11
C GLU A 53 9.13 4.32 26.73
N LEU A 54 8.63 3.12 27.03
CA LEU A 54 9.26 1.85 26.62
C LEU A 54 9.11 1.60 25.11
N THR A 55 7.98 1.99 24.52
CA THR A 55 7.71 1.86 23.09
C THR A 55 8.64 2.71 22.20
N LYS A 56 9.05 3.91 22.69
CA LYS A 56 9.87 4.85 21.91
C LYS A 56 11.20 4.28 21.39
N PRO A 57 12.00 3.56 22.19
CA PRO A 57 13.26 2.99 21.71
C PRO A 57 13.05 2.00 20.57
N HIS A 58 12.08 1.08 20.70
CA HIS A 58 11.77 0.10 19.69
C HIS A 58 11.26 0.75 18.40
N PHE A 59 10.39 1.76 18.51
CA PHE A 59 9.95 2.53 17.36
C PHE A 59 11.11 3.27 16.66
N ALA A 60 12.02 3.89 17.43
CA ALA A 60 13.20 4.56 16.88
C ALA A 60 14.16 3.59 16.18
N ASN A 61 14.42 2.42 16.78
CA ASN A 61 15.28 1.38 16.21
C ASN A 61 14.67 0.80 14.92
N GLY A 62 13.37 0.54 14.92
CA GLY A 62 12.64 0.11 13.73
C GLY A 62 12.73 1.11 12.58
N ASN A 63 12.55 2.40 12.87
CA ASN A 63 12.70 3.48 11.89
C ASN A 63 14.13 3.56 11.34
N GLN A 64 15.16 3.38 12.17
CA GLN A 64 16.56 3.36 11.72
C GLN A 64 16.80 2.17 10.78
N ALA A 65 16.35 0.98 11.15
CA ALA A 65 16.47 -0.21 10.31
C ALA A 65 15.76 -0.04 8.95
N MET A 66 14.58 0.60 8.92
CA MET A 66 13.88 0.93 7.68
C MET A 66 14.66 1.93 6.81
N GLN A 67 15.34 2.91 7.42
CA GLN A 67 16.19 3.86 6.68
C GLN A 67 17.41 3.15 6.08
N ASP A 68 18.04 2.26 6.85
CA ASP A 68 19.18 1.45 6.39
C ASP A 68 18.78 0.58 5.18
N ALA A 69 17.65 -0.12 5.25
CA ALA A 69 17.10 -0.90 4.15
C ALA A 69 16.79 -0.04 2.90
N LYS A 70 16.22 1.15 3.07
CA LYS A 70 15.96 2.09 1.97
C LYS A 70 17.24 2.60 1.31
N ALA A 71 18.29 2.87 2.08
CA ALA A 71 19.59 3.28 1.56
C ALA A 71 20.22 2.16 0.70
N ILE A 72 20.14 0.90 1.17
CA ILE A 72 20.60 -0.25 0.38
C ILE A 72 19.77 -0.43 -0.89
N ARG A 73 18.46 -0.22 -0.84
CA ARG A 73 17.59 -0.28 -2.04
C ARG A 73 18.02 0.69 -3.13
N GLN A 74 18.50 1.89 -2.76
CA GLN A 74 19.06 2.84 -3.72
C GLN A 74 20.36 2.32 -4.36
N GLN A 75 21.25 1.72 -3.57
CA GLN A 75 22.50 1.13 -4.07
C GLN A 75 22.25 -0.06 -5.02
N LEU A 76 21.17 -0.81 -4.80
CA LEU A 76 20.78 -1.94 -5.65
C LEU A 76 20.42 -1.53 -7.09
N GLN A 77 20.08 -0.26 -7.34
CA GLN A 77 19.77 0.23 -8.70
C GLN A 77 20.96 0.16 -9.64
N THR A 78 22.19 0.25 -9.11
CA THR A 78 23.43 0.25 -9.92
C THR A 78 24.31 -0.97 -9.65
N ALA A 79 23.97 -1.79 -8.66
CA ALA A 79 24.76 -2.96 -8.27
C ALA A 79 24.59 -4.12 -9.25
N THR A 80 25.69 -4.87 -9.49
CA THR A 80 25.72 -6.05 -10.36
C THR A 80 26.45 -7.21 -9.70
N GLY A 81 26.22 -8.42 -10.19
CA GLY A 81 26.92 -9.63 -9.73
C GLY A 81 26.80 -9.89 -8.22
N ASP A 82 27.90 -10.29 -7.59
CA ASP A 82 27.95 -10.63 -6.17
C ASP A 82 27.63 -9.47 -5.24
N GLN A 83 27.94 -8.24 -5.66
CA GLN A 83 27.57 -7.04 -4.92
C GLN A 83 26.04 -6.94 -4.77
N LYS A 84 25.29 -7.24 -5.83
CA LYS A 84 23.83 -7.23 -5.80
C LYS A 84 23.27 -8.26 -4.81
N ASN A 85 23.85 -9.46 -4.80
CA ASN A 85 23.44 -10.53 -3.88
C ASN A 85 23.69 -10.12 -2.42
N THR A 86 24.88 -9.59 -2.13
CA THR A 86 25.27 -9.12 -0.80
C THR A 86 24.36 -8.01 -0.30
N LEU A 87 24.09 -7.00 -1.13
CA LEU A 87 23.19 -5.89 -0.78
C LEU A 87 21.76 -6.37 -0.57
N THR A 88 21.29 -7.32 -1.37
CA THR A 88 19.94 -7.90 -1.21
C THR A 88 19.81 -8.63 0.12
N ALA A 89 20.84 -9.40 0.53
CA ALA A 89 20.84 -10.07 1.83
C ALA A 89 20.80 -9.08 2.98
N ARG A 90 21.68 -8.07 2.97
CA ARG A 90 21.70 -6.99 3.99
C ARG A 90 20.39 -6.24 4.07
N MET A 91 19.79 -5.89 2.95
CA MET A 91 18.48 -5.22 2.92
C MET A 91 17.40 -6.06 3.61
N LYS A 92 17.42 -7.40 3.40
CA LYS A 92 16.48 -8.30 4.07
C LYS A 92 16.71 -8.38 5.58
N GLU A 93 17.99 -8.39 6.02
CA GLU A 93 18.35 -8.35 7.43
C GLU A 93 17.85 -7.07 8.11
N ASP A 94 18.02 -5.90 7.46
CA ASP A 94 17.53 -4.64 7.97
C ASP A 94 16.00 -4.60 8.06
N TYR A 95 15.27 -5.11 7.05
CA TYR A 95 13.82 -5.25 7.14
C TYR A 95 13.39 -6.22 8.26
N GLN A 96 14.10 -7.34 8.45
CA GLN A 96 13.79 -8.28 9.53
C GLN A 96 14.02 -7.65 10.91
N ARG A 97 15.10 -6.86 11.07
CA ARG A 97 15.34 -6.07 12.28
C ARG A 97 14.21 -5.06 12.52
N ALA A 98 13.77 -4.35 11.49
CA ALA A 98 12.65 -3.43 11.59
C ALA A 98 11.36 -4.13 12.04
N ILE A 99 11.05 -5.31 11.50
CA ILE A 99 9.90 -6.13 11.90
C ILE A 99 9.95 -6.43 13.40
N THR A 100 11.07 -6.97 13.87
CA THR A 100 11.23 -7.32 15.29
C THR A 100 11.00 -6.11 16.20
N GLU A 101 11.61 -4.98 15.88
CA GLU A 101 11.50 -3.75 16.68
C GLU A 101 10.07 -3.17 16.66
N TYR A 102 9.39 -3.19 15.51
CA TYR A 102 8.00 -2.73 15.42
C TYR A 102 7.02 -3.68 16.09
N GLU A 103 7.21 -5.00 16.02
CA GLU A 103 6.39 -5.96 16.76
C GLU A 103 6.49 -5.73 18.27
N GLN A 104 7.70 -5.47 18.78
CA GLN A 104 7.90 -5.12 20.19
C GLN A 104 7.24 -3.80 20.55
N ALA A 105 7.38 -2.76 19.71
CA ALA A 105 6.71 -1.49 19.92
C ALA A 105 5.18 -1.64 19.98
N LEU A 106 4.60 -2.48 19.12
CA LEU A 106 3.16 -2.74 19.11
C LEU A 106 2.69 -3.51 20.34
N GLU A 107 3.46 -4.51 20.79
CA GLU A 107 3.12 -5.28 21.99
C GLU A 107 3.03 -4.36 23.21
N GLU A 108 3.94 -3.41 23.33
CA GLU A 108 3.93 -2.43 24.42
C GLU A 108 2.82 -1.39 24.26
N ALA A 109 2.55 -0.90 23.03
CA ALA A 109 1.49 0.05 22.75
C ALA A 109 0.08 -0.54 23.01
N GLU A 110 -0.20 -1.75 22.55
CA GLU A 110 -1.50 -2.41 22.75
C GLU A 110 -1.91 -2.48 24.22
N VAL A 111 -0.97 -2.76 25.11
CA VAL A 111 -1.27 -2.84 26.55
C VAL A 111 -1.54 -1.47 27.16
N SER A 112 -0.90 -0.40 26.66
CA SER A 112 -1.12 0.97 27.14
C SER A 112 -2.46 1.54 26.64
N ASP A 113 -2.85 1.24 25.40
CA ASP A 113 -4.02 1.86 24.76
C ASP A 113 -5.34 1.28 25.24
N GLU A 114 -5.44 -0.03 25.46
CA GLU A 114 -6.66 -0.65 25.97
C GLU A 114 -7.04 -0.13 27.38
N ASN A 115 -6.05 0.06 28.25
CA ASN A 115 -6.26 0.63 29.58
C ASN A 115 -6.59 2.14 29.51
N SER A 116 -5.94 2.88 28.60
CA SER A 116 -6.18 4.31 28.43
C SER A 116 -7.58 4.61 27.92
N LEU A 117 -8.11 3.80 26.99
CA LEU A 117 -9.47 3.91 26.47
C LEU A 117 -10.54 3.72 27.54
N GLN A 118 -10.44 2.66 28.36
CA GLN A 118 -11.40 2.39 29.42
C GLN A 118 -11.42 3.53 30.45
N VAL A 119 -10.26 4.08 30.76
CA VAL A 119 -10.10 5.17 31.74
C VAL A 119 -10.63 6.48 31.19
N ILE A 120 -10.28 6.84 29.96
CA ILE A 120 -10.74 8.09 29.32
C ILE A 120 -12.24 8.03 29.07
N GLY A 121 -12.79 6.88 28.67
CA GLY A 121 -14.23 6.64 28.54
C GLY A 121 -14.97 6.85 29.87
N LYS A 122 -14.45 6.31 30.98
CA LYS A 122 -15.04 6.51 32.32
C LYS A 122 -14.94 7.95 32.80
N ILE A 123 -13.79 8.61 32.64
CA ILE A 123 -13.62 10.02 33.03
C ILE A 123 -14.56 10.93 32.24
N GLY A 124 -14.73 10.66 30.96
CA GLY A 124 -15.58 11.45 30.11
C GLY A 124 -17.07 11.30 30.46
N VAL A 125 -17.54 10.09 30.78
CA VAL A 125 -18.92 9.85 31.25
C VAL A 125 -19.19 10.56 32.58
N ILE A 126 -18.21 10.61 33.47
CA ILE A 126 -18.31 11.26 34.77
C ILE A 126 -18.32 12.81 34.63
N ARG A 127 -17.57 13.36 33.66
CA ARG A 127 -17.30 14.79 33.61
C ARG A 127 -18.30 15.59 32.76
N ASP A 128 -18.77 15.10 31.62
CA ASP A 128 -19.50 15.87 30.63
C ASP A 128 -20.69 15.16 29.94
N GLY A 129 -21.10 14.00 30.41
CA GLY A 129 -22.35 13.30 30.06
C GLY A 129 -22.58 12.84 28.61
N LEU A 130 -21.83 13.25 27.59
CA LEU A 130 -22.03 12.84 26.21
C LEU A 130 -20.85 13.07 25.23
N VAL A 131 -19.84 13.83 25.62
CA VAL A 131 -18.74 14.22 24.73
C VAL A 131 -17.58 13.24 24.74
N SER A 132 -17.66 12.21 25.56
CA SER A 132 -16.51 11.50 26.08
C SER A 132 -16.05 10.33 25.26
N GLN A 133 -16.95 9.54 24.68
CA GLN A 133 -16.55 8.37 23.88
C GLN A 133 -15.90 8.78 22.57
N GLN A 134 -16.45 9.80 21.88
CA GLN A 134 -15.87 10.32 20.67
C GLN A 134 -14.50 10.96 20.92
N LYS A 135 -14.34 11.72 22.02
CA LYS A 135 -13.03 12.26 22.40
C LYS A 135 -12.02 11.21 22.79
N ALA A 136 -12.44 10.11 23.43
CA ALA A 136 -11.56 9.00 23.75
C ALA A 136 -11.09 8.29 22.48
N VAL A 137 -12.00 8.05 21.53
CA VAL A 137 -11.68 7.53 20.20
C VAL A 137 -10.77 8.50 19.43
N ASP A 138 -11.08 9.81 19.47
CA ASP A 138 -10.25 10.84 18.82
C ASP A 138 -8.85 10.94 19.46
N MET A 139 -8.71 10.73 20.75
CA MET A 139 -7.39 10.71 21.42
C MET A 139 -6.57 9.47 21.08
N LEU A 140 -7.20 8.32 20.90
CA LEU A 140 -6.53 7.12 20.40
C LEU A 140 -6.13 7.22 18.94
N VAL A 141 -7.01 7.78 18.11
CA VAL A 141 -6.71 8.12 16.72
C VAL A 141 -5.61 9.19 16.64
N GLN A 142 -5.44 9.97 17.70
CA GLN A 142 -4.37 10.97 17.86
C GLN A 142 -3.08 10.39 18.47
N ASP A 143 -3.07 9.13 18.91
CA ASP A 143 -1.78 8.45 19.12
C ASP A 143 -1.10 8.33 17.74
N LYS A 144 -0.23 9.31 17.49
CA LYS A 144 0.41 9.50 16.18
C LYS A 144 1.32 8.34 15.81
N ASP A 145 1.70 7.54 16.78
CA ASP A 145 2.73 6.51 16.62
C ASP A 145 2.14 5.19 16.14
N LEU A 146 0.97 4.77 16.63
CA LEU A 146 0.36 3.50 16.25
C LEU A 146 0.14 3.32 14.74
N PRO A 147 -0.53 4.24 14.02
CA PRO A 147 -0.73 4.07 12.57
C PRO A 147 0.58 4.13 11.79
N VAL A 148 1.60 4.84 12.30
CA VAL A 148 2.93 4.89 11.69
C VAL A 148 3.68 3.58 11.92
N ILE A 149 3.63 3.03 13.13
CA ILE A 149 4.21 1.71 13.46
C ILE A 149 3.60 0.64 12.56
N LEU A 150 2.26 0.56 12.48
CA LEU A 150 1.56 -0.41 11.64
C LEU A 150 1.93 -0.24 10.15
N SER A 151 1.96 0.99 9.64
CA SER A 151 2.32 1.24 8.25
C SER A 151 3.77 0.83 7.95
N ASN A 152 4.72 1.16 8.83
CA ASN A 152 6.12 0.79 8.67
C ASN A 152 6.35 -0.72 8.82
N LEU A 153 5.65 -1.37 9.75
CA LEU A 153 5.69 -2.83 9.90
C LEU A 153 5.17 -3.53 8.63
N GLY A 154 4.05 -3.07 8.09
CA GLY A 154 3.53 -3.59 6.83
C GLY A 154 4.53 -3.44 5.68
N MET A 155 5.17 -2.27 5.53
CA MET A 155 6.23 -2.06 4.55
C MET A 155 7.44 -2.99 4.77
N ALA A 156 7.81 -3.27 6.03
CA ALA A 156 8.91 -4.17 6.35
C ALA A 156 8.57 -5.62 5.97
N TYR A 157 7.36 -6.09 6.27
CA TYR A 157 6.87 -7.40 5.81
C TYR A 157 6.89 -7.53 4.28
N GLY A 158 6.43 -6.51 3.55
CA GLY A 158 6.51 -6.46 2.08
C GLY A 158 7.96 -6.53 1.58
N GLY A 159 8.87 -5.83 2.27
CA GLY A 159 10.31 -5.82 1.98
C GLY A 159 10.99 -7.19 2.08
N VAL A 160 10.54 -8.06 3.00
CA VAL A 160 11.04 -9.44 3.13
C VAL A 160 10.24 -10.46 2.31
N GLY A 161 9.17 -10.03 1.64
CA GLY A 161 8.32 -10.89 0.81
C GLY A 161 7.17 -11.58 1.58
N GLN A 162 6.91 -11.20 2.80
CA GLN A 162 5.78 -11.67 3.62
C GLN A 162 4.52 -10.86 3.27
N TYR A 163 4.08 -10.95 2.00
CA TYR A 163 3.05 -10.07 1.45
C TYR A 163 1.69 -10.22 2.13
N GLN A 164 1.33 -11.41 2.65
CA GLN A 164 0.04 -11.55 3.33
C GLN A 164 0.05 -10.85 4.71
N ASP A 165 1.16 -10.92 5.45
CA ASP A 165 1.32 -10.20 6.71
C ASP A 165 1.39 -8.69 6.48
N ALA A 166 2.07 -8.27 5.40
CA ALA A 166 2.08 -6.88 4.94
C ALA A 166 0.67 -6.35 4.67
N ILE A 167 -0.14 -7.07 3.87
CA ILE A 167 -1.52 -6.69 3.55
C ILE A 167 -2.35 -6.56 4.82
N ASN A 168 -2.35 -7.57 5.68
CA ASN A 168 -3.13 -7.56 6.92
C ASN A 168 -2.77 -6.38 7.83
N THR A 169 -1.47 -6.06 7.93
CA THR A 169 -0.97 -4.97 8.77
C THR A 169 -1.26 -3.60 8.16
N LEU A 170 -1.12 -3.45 6.83
CA LEU A 170 -1.45 -2.21 6.13
C LEU A 170 -2.96 -1.91 6.13
N GLU A 171 -3.82 -2.95 6.03
CA GLU A 171 -5.27 -2.79 6.19
C GLU A 171 -5.62 -2.28 7.59
N GLN A 172 -4.97 -2.81 8.64
CA GLN A 172 -5.13 -2.30 10.00
C GLN A 172 -4.66 -0.84 10.12
N ALA A 173 -3.49 -0.51 9.58
CA ALA A 173 -3.00 0.87 9.55
C ALA A 173 -4.01 1.81 8.88
N ALA A 174 -4.59 1.40 7.74
CA ALA A 174 -5.58 2.17 7.00
C ALA A 174 -6.92 2.32 7.75
N MET A 175 -7.31 1.33 8.58
CA MET A 175 -8.50 1.44 9.44
C MET A 175 -8.27 2.41 10.60
N VAL A 176 -7.10 2.40 11.22
CA VAL A 176 -6.77 3.33 12.30
C VAL A 176 -6.65 4.75 11.77
N LYS A 177 -5.86 4.95 10.72
CA LYS A 177 -5.67 6.26 10.07
C LYS A 177 -5.35 6.09 8.59
N PRO A 178 -6.30 6.37 7.71
CA PRO A 178 -6.05 6.33 6.28
C PRO A 178 -4.90 7.26 5.89
N ALA A 179 -3.93 6.74 5.12
CA ALA A 179 -2.81 7.51 4.60
C ALA A 179 -2.49 7.11 3.16
N VAL A 180 -2.09 8.08 2.33
CA VAL A 180 -1.76 7.85 0.91
C VAL A 180 -0.67 6.78 0.78
N GLY A 181 0.42 6.90 1.56
CA GLY A 181 1.52 5.94 1.55
C GLY A 181 1.09 4.52 1.89
N THR A 182 0.23 4.36 2.91
CA THR A 182 -0.31 3.05 3.31
C THR A 182 -1.07 2.38 2.17
N TYR A 183 -1.92 3.12 1.45
CA TYR A 183 -2.65 2.56 0.30
C TYR A 183 -1.75 2.27 -0.90
N MET A 184 -0.67 3.03 -1.09
CA MET A 184 0.31 2.74 -2.17
C MET A 184 1.04 1.41 -1.92
N GLU A 185 1.50 1.17 -0.70
CA GLU A 185 2.14 -0.10 -0.33
C GLU A 185 1.13 -1.25 -0.36
N LEU A 186 -0.07 -1.05 0.18
CA LEU A 186 -1.14 -2.05 0.12
C LEU A 186 -1.45 -2.47 -1.32
N GLY A 187 -1.55 -1.51 -2.25
CA GLY A 187 -1.76 -1.79 -3.66
C GLY A 187 -0.60 -2.62 -4.27
N THR A 188 0.63 -2.29 -3.91
CA THR A 188 1.81 -3.03 -4.36
C THR A 188 1.81 -4.48 -3.86
N ASP A 189 1.53 -4.70 -2.57
CA ASP A 189 1.54 -6.03 -1.95
C ASP A 189 0.35 -6.89 -2.41
N LEU A 190 -0.83 -6.29 -2.62
CA LEU A 190 -1.98 -6.97 -3.24
C LEU A 190 -1.64 -7.46 -4.65
N ALA A 191 -0.92 -6.67 -5.45
CA ALA A 191 -0.45 -7.10 -6.77
C ALA A 191 0.58 -8.25 -6.66
N GLN A 192 1.43 -8.26 -5.63
CA GLN A 192 2.37 -9.35 -5.37
C GLN A 192 1.67 -10.68 -5.12
N VAL A 193 0.52 -10.70 -4.47
CA VAL A 193 -0.28 -11.92 -4.27
C VAL A 193 -1.31 -12.16 -5.37
N GLY A 194 -1.33 -11.31 -6.41
CA GLY A 194 -2.18 -11.48 -7.59
C GLY A 194 -3.61 -11.01 -7.45
N LYS A 195 -3.91 -10.22 -6.41
CA LYS A 195 -5.21 -9.58 -6.18
C LYS A 195 -5.29 -8.24 -6.92
N THR A 196 -5.31 -8.29 -8.26
CA THR A 196 -5.23 -7.10 -9.12
C THR A 196 -6.41 -6.12 -8.93
N PRO A 197 -7.68 -6.56 -8.82
CA PRO A 197 -8.79 -5.66 -8.57
C PRO A 197 -8.65 -4.90 -7.24
N GLU A 198 -8.27 -5.59 -6.18
CA GLU A 198 -8.07 -5.01 -4.85
C GLU A 198 -6.85 -4.05 -4.86
N ALA A 199 -5.79 -4.40 -5.59
CA ALA A 199 -4.61 -3.55 -5.75
C ALA A 199 -4.96 -2.20 -6.42
N THR A 200 -5.78 -2.24 -7.48
CA THR A 200 -6.25 -1.02 -8.14
C THR A 200 -7.19 -0.22 -7.26
N ALA A 201 -8.09 -0.89 -6.52
CA ALA A 201 -8.96 -0.23 -5.55
C ALA A 201 -8.19 0.46 -4.41
N ALA A 202 -7.08 -0.12 -3.95
CA ALA A 202 -6.18 0.53 -2.99
C ALA A 202 -5.57 1.82 -3.58
N CYS A 203 -5.15 1.80 -4.85
CA CYS A 203 -4.67 3.00 -5.53
C CYS A 203 -5.77 4.08 -5.67
N ASP A 204 -7.03 3.69 -5.92
CA ASP A 204 -8.15 4.65 -5.96
C ASP A 204 -8.37 5.35 -4.60
N LYS A 205 -8.13 4.64 -3.49
CA LYS A 205 -8.26 5.19 -2.13
C LYS A 205 -7.28 6.34 -1.84
N THR A 206 -6.16 6.45 -2.53
CA THR A 206 -5.19 7.54 -2.31
C THR A 206 -5.83 8.93 -2.48
N LEU A 207 -6.71 9.12 -3.48
CA LEU A 207 -7.42 10.39 -3.69
C LEU A 207 -8.58 10.62 -2.74
N THR A 208 -9.11 9.57 -2.10
CA THR A 208 -10.10 9.76 -1.02
C THR A 208 -9.45 10.31 0.25
N VAL A 209 -8.16 10.01 0.45
CA VAL A 209 -7.36 10.52 1.57
C VAL A 209 -6.85 11.93 1.29
N ASP A 210 -6.29 12.13 0.09
CA ASP A 210 -5.78 13.43 -0.35
C ASP A 210 -6.16 13.66 -1.83
N PRO A 211 -7.17 14.49 -2.11
CA PRO A 211 -7.60 14.80 -3.47
C PRO A 211 -6.51 15.45 -4.35
N THR A 212 -5.44 15.96 -3.74
CA THR A 212 -4.31 16.57 -4.47
C THR A 212 -3.23 15.55 -4.86
N ALA A 213 -3.26 14.34 -4.30
CA ALA A 213 -2.24 13.31 -4.45
C ALA A 213 -2.26 12.56 -5.82
N LYS A 214 -2.62 13.22 -6.92
CA LYS A 214 -2.71 12.62 -8.27
C LYS A 214 -1.40 11.95 -8.71
N ASN A 215 -0.26 12.58 -8.43
CA ASN A 215 1.04 12.00 -8.77
C ASN A 215 1.35 10.73 -7.95
N MET A 216 0.93 10.69 -6.69
CA MET A 216 1.09 9.52 -5.84
C MET A 216 0.14 8.40 -6.28
N GLN A 217 -1.07 8.71 -6.69
CA GLN A 217 -1.99 7.75 -7.29
C GLN A 217 -1.40 7.15 -8.58
N ALA A 218 -0.85 7.97 -9.47
CA ALA A 218 -0.16 7.50 -10.66
C ALA A 218 1.03 6.58 -10.30
N GLY A 219 1.80 6.94 -9.27
CA GLY A 219 2.88 6.11 -8.72
C GLY A 219 2.39 4.77 -8.20
N CYS A 220 1.26 4.74 -7.49
CA CYS A 220 0.63 3.52 -7.00
C CYS A 220 0.27 2.57 -8.17
N TYR A 221 -0.47 3.05 -9.16
CA TYR A 221 -0.80 2.24 -10.35
C TYR A 221 0.46 1.77 -11.09
N LYS A 222 1.49 2.60 -11.16
CA LYS A 222 2.77 2.24 -11.77
C LYS A 222 3.45 1.08 -11.02
N ASN A 223 3.48 1.13 -9.69
CA ASN A 223 4.03 0.05 -8.87
C ASN A 223 3.25 -1.26 -9.09
N VAL A 224 1.92 -1.21 -9.05
CA VAL A 224 1.05 -2.35 -9.35
C VAL A 224 1.37 -2.92 -10.74
N ALA A 225 1.44 -2.08 -11.76
CA ALA A 225 1.73 -2.50 -13.13
C ALA A 225 3.12 -3.13 -13.27
N ILE A 226 4.15 -2.57 -12.64
CA ILE A 226 5.51 -3.13 -12.64
C ILE A 226 5.52 -4.52 -11.98
N VAL A 227 4.84 -4.69 -10.86
CA VAL A 227 4.71 -6.01 -10.22
C VAL A 227 4.07 -7.02 -11.16
N LEU A 228 2.96 -6.66 -11.79
CA LEU A 228 2.23 -7.54 -12.72
C LEU A 228 3.07 -7.89 -13.95
N THR A 229 3.75 -6.92 -14.54
CA THR A 229 4.64 -7.18 -15.70
C THR A 229 5.82 -8.06 -15.34
N ASN A 230 6.45 -7.86 -14.17
CA ASN A 230 7.54 -8.69 -13.67
C ASN A 230 7.09 -10.15 -13.40
N LYS A 231 5.81 -10.36 -13.08
CA LYS A 231 5.20 -11.68 -12.91
C LYS A 231 4.68 -12.29 -14.23
N GLY A 232 4.87 -11.63 -15.36
CA GLY A 232 4.36 -12.06 -16.65
C GLY A 232 2.84 -11.92 -16.82
N LYS A 233 2.16 -11.23 -15.88
CA LYS A 233 0.72 -10.97 -15.92
C LYS A 233 0.40 -9.73 -16.78
N LEU A 234 0.84 -9.77 -18.04
CA LEU A 234 0.77 -8.61 -18.94
C LEU A 234 -0.66 -8.14 -19.18
N LEU A 235 -1.61 -9.06 -19.30
CA LEU A 235 -3.02 -8.72 -19.49
C LEU A 235 -3.57 -7.91 -18.28
N ASP A 236 -3.25 -8.35 -17.06
CA ASP A 236 -3.69 -7.70 -15.83
C ASP A 236 -3.04 -6.32 -15.66
N ALA A 237 -1.88 -6.09 -16.27
CA ALA A 237 -1.15 -4.82 -16.19
C ALA A 237 -1.74 -3.71 -17.08
N ILE A 238 -2.57 -4.05 -18.10
CA ILE A 238 -3.09 -3.06 -19.07
C ILE A 238 -3.89 -1.97 -18.36
N ALA A 239 -4.87 -2.31 -17.54
CA ALA A 239 -5.74 -1.34 -16.90
C ALA A 239 -4.96 -0.39 -15.94
N PRO A 240 -4.09 -0.87 -15.04
CA PRO A 240 -3.22 0.01 -14.26
C PRO A 240 -2.34 0.91 -15.13
N LEU A 241 -1.74 0.40 -16.22
CA LEU A 241 -0.90 1.20 -17.13
C LEU A 241 -1.68 2.30 -17.85
N GLN A 242 -2.90 2.01 -18.28
CA GLN A 242 -3.80 3.03 -18.83
C GLN A 242 -4.09 4.14 -17.82
N LYS A 243 -4.29 3.80 -16.55
CA LYS A 243 -4.45 4.80 -15.49
C LYS A 243 -3.18 5.64 -15.29
N VAL A 244 -1.99 5.02 -15.33
CA VAL A 244 -0.71 5.77 -15.25
C VAL A 244 -0.59 6.75 -16.40
N THR A 245 -0.78 6.30 -17.65
CA THR A 245 -0.62 7.15 -18.84
C THR A 245 -1.64 8.28 -18.91
N LEU A 246 -2.83 8.09 -18.33
CA LEU A 246 -3.85 9.13 -18.18
C LEU A 246 -3.47 10.18 -17.13
N LEU A 247 -2.97 9.74 -15.96
CA LEU A 247 -2.63 10.61 -14.84
C LEU A 247 -1.28 11.29 -15.01
N ASN A 248 -0.32 10.62 -15.62
CA ASN A 248 1.02 11.11 -15.93
C ASN A 248 1.43 10.78 -17.38
N PRO A 249 0.97 11.57 -18.36
CA PRO A 249 1.28 11.35 -19.79
C PRO A 249 2.78 11.46 -20.14
N GLN A 250 3.60 11.97 -19.22
CA GLN A 250 5.06 12.13 -19.41
C GLN A 250 5.86 10.91 -18.92
N ASP A 251 5.21 9.89 -18.40
CA ASP A 251 5.88 8.66 -17.96
C ASP A 251 6.19 7.74 -19.15
N ALA A 252 7.38 7.90 -19.74
CA ALA A 252 7.80 7.10 -20.88
C ALA A 252 7.81 5.59 -20.58
N LEU A 253 8.25 5.18 -19.39
CA LEU A 253 8.25 3.76 -19.00
C LEU A 253 6.84 3.18 -18.98
N ALA A 254 5.85 3.92 -18.48
CA ALA A 254 4.46 3.47 -18.47
C ALA A 254 3.93 3.25 -19.90
N TRP A 255 4.24 4.13 -20.84
CA TRP A 255 3.87 3.98 -22.24
C TRP A 255 4.53 2.74 -22.87
N LYS A 256 5.83 2.52 -22.59
CA LYS A 256 6.52 1.30 -23.05
C LYS A 256 5.89 0.04 -22.52
N LEU A 257 5.64 -0.03 -21.21
CA LEU A 257 5.02 -1.19 -20.57
C LEU A 257 3.59 -1.42 -21.06
N LEU A 258 2.83 -0.36 -21.35
CA LEU A 258 1.50 -0.46 -21.94
C LEU A 258 1.56 -1.08 -23.34
N GLY A 259 2.49 -0.62 -24.19
CA GLY A 259 2.71 -1.21 -25.51
C GLY A 259 3.03 -2.70 -25.44
N ASP A 260 3.97 -3.08 -24.56
CA ASP A 260 4.34 -4.50 -24.35
C ASP A 260 3.16 -5.35 -23.86
N SER A 261 2.38 -4.79 -22.93
CA SER A 261 1.21 -5.49 -22.39
C SER A 261 0.12 -5.67 -23.44
N LEU A 262 -0.13 -4.66 -24.27
CA LEU A 262 -1.09 -4.75 -25.37
C LEU A 262 -0.64 -5.77 -26.44
N ILE A 263 0.64 -5.84 -26.78
CA ILE A 263 1.18 -6.85 -27.71
C ILE A 263 0.87 -8.26 -27.23
N SER A 264 0.88 -8.52 -25.93
CA SER A 264 0.57 -9.84 -25.39
C SER A 264 -0.86 -10.31 -25.70
N THR A 265 -1.71 -9.39 -26.11
CA THR A 265 -3.13 -9.67 -26.48
C THR A 265 -3.37 -9.74 -27.99
N ILE A 266 -2.30 -9.74 -28.81
CA ILE A 266 -2.42 -9.95 -30.26
C ILE A 266 -3.10 -11.29 -30.53
N THR A 267 -4.14 -11.26 -31.35
CA THR A 267 -4.82 -12.46 -31.83
C THR A 267 -4.58 -12.63 -33.32
N SER A 268 -4.82 -13.83 -33.82
CA SER A 268 -4.80 -14.12 -35.25
C SER A 268 -6.15 -14.71 -35.70
N ARG A 269 -6.56 -14.38 -36.91
CA ARG A 269 -7.72 -14.96 -37.57
C ARG A 269 -7.38 -15.37 -39.01
N SER A 270 -8.08 -16.34 -39.55
CA SER A 270 -7.97 -16.70 -40.97
C SER A 270 -8.94 -15.86 -41.79
N GLU A 271 -8.41 -15.16 -42.80
CA GLU A 271 -9.20 -14.47 -43.84
C GLU A 271 -8.73 -14.99 -45.19
N ASP A 272 -9.60 -15.55 -46.00
CA ASP A 272 -9.31 -16.09 -47.35
C ASP A 272 -8.09 -17.04 -47.37
N GLY A 273 -7.98 -17.92 -46.36
CA GLY A 273 -6.85 -18.84 -46.21
C GLY A 273 -5.54 -18.24 -45.76
N LYS A 274 -5.50 -16.95 -45.43
CA LYS A 274 -4.31 -16.25 -44.92
C LYS A 274 -4.48 -15.93 -43.43
N ILE A 275 -3.38 -16.02 -42.68
CA ILE A 275 -3.36 -15.61 -41.27
C ILE A 275 -3.22 -14.08 -41.19
N VAL A 276 -4.17 -13.44 -40.55
CA VAL A 276 -4.18 -12.01 -40.27
C VAL A 276 -4.00 -11.79 -38.77
N TYR A 277 -3.00 -11.03 -38.38
CA TYR A 277 -2.80 -10.63 -36.97
C TYR A 277 -3.64 -9.39 -36.66
N VAL A 278 -4.36 -9.43 -35.55
CA VAL A 278 -5.14 -8.31 -35.02
C VAL A 278 -4.34 -7.64 -33.93
N ILE A 279 -3.78 -6.47 -34.22
CA ILE A 279 -3.04 -5.68 -33.26
C ILE A 279 -4.04 -4.90 -32.40
N PRO A 280 -3.95 -4.99 -31.08
CA PRO A 280 -4.87 -4.30 -30.18
C PRO A 280 -4.82 -2.77 -30.34
N PRO A 281 -5.95 -2.07 -30.22
CA PRO A 281 -5.99 -0.62 -30.23
C PRO A 281 -5.08 -0.02 -29.16
N GLY A 282 -4.43 1.10 -29.48
CA GLY A 282 -3.52 1.77 -28.54
C GLY A 282 -2.06 1.27 -28.55
N THR A 283 -1.77 0.09 -29.17
CA THR A 283 -0.40 -0.45 -29.20
C THR A 283 0.58 0.49 -29.91
N PHE A 284 0.20 0.96 -31.10
CA PHE A 284 1.04 1.91 -31.87
C PHE A 284 1.19 3.24 -31.14
N GLU A 285 0.09 3.77 -30.60
CA GLU A 285 0.09 5.02 -29.83
C GLU A 285 1.02 4.94 -28.64
N ALA A 286 0.97 3.85 -27.86
CA ALA A 286 1.81 3.65 -26.70
C ALA A 286 3.31 3.70 -27.06
N TYR A 287 3.71 2.99 -28.10
CA TYR A 287 5.10 2.98 -28.55
C TYR A 287 5.54 4.30 -29.19
N GLN A 288 4.69 4.93 -29.97
CA GLN A 288 4.98 6.27 -30.53
C GLN A 288 5.15 7.30 -29.42
N ARG A 289 4.31 7.22 -28.37
CA ARG A 289 4.40 8.11 -27.23
C ARG A 289 5.70 7.92 -26.46
N TYR A 290 6.13 6.66 -26.25
CA TYR A 290 7.47 6.40 -25.69
C TYR A 290 8.57 7.06 -26.53
N LEU A 291 8.56 6.87 -27.85
CA LEU A 291 9.60 7.44 -28.75
C LEU A 291 9.58 8.96 -28.81
N GLN A 292 8.42 9.61 -28.61
CA GLN A 292 8.33 11.07 -28.47
C GLN A 292 8.99 11.57 -27.20
N LEU A 293 8.80 10.85 -26.08
CA LEU A 293 9.34 11.22 -24.78
C LEU A 293 10.83 10.87 -24.66
N GLU A 294 11.23 9.71 -25.15
CA GLU A 294 12.60 9.18 -25.09
C GLU A 294 13.09 8.65 -26.44
N PRO A 295 13.36 9.53 -27.43
CA PRO A 295 13.73 9.12 -28.79
C PRO A 295 15.07 8.38 -28.85
N LYS A 296 15.92 8.52 -27.84
CA LYS A 296 17.22 7.85 -27.67
C LYS A 296 17.26 7.01 -26.39
N GLY A 297 16.11 6.74 -25.76
CA GLY A 297 16.01 5.94 -24.56
C GLY A 297 16.39 4.47 -24.77
N PRO A 298 16.57 3.72 -23.68
CA PRO A 298 17.12 2.36 -23.73
C PRO A 298 16.27 1.39 -24.57
N TYR A 299 14.99 1.66 -24.75
CA TYR A 299 14.06 0.81 -25.52
C TYR A 299 13.76 1.37 -26.92
N ALA A 300 14.30 2.54 -27.29
CA ALA A 300 13.95 3.21 -28.56
C ALA A 300 14.26 2.37 -29.81
N GLY A 301 15.40 1.67 -29.83
CA GLY A 301 15.79 0.80 -30.95
C GLY A 301 14.81 -0.39 -31.10
N GLN A 302 14.52 -1.09 -30.01
CA GLN A 302 13.61 -2.21 -29.99
C GLN A 302 12.19 -1.81 -30.44
N ILE A 303 11.70 -0.67 -29.95
CA ILE A 303 10.36 -0.16 -30.27
C ILE A 303 10.26 0.25 -31.73
N LYS A 304 11.28 0.90 -32.30
CA LYS A 304 11.33 1.25 -33.73
C LYS A 304 11.24 -0.01 -34.60
N SER A 305 12.04 -1.04 -34.29
CA SER A 305 12.00 -2.30 -35.01
C SER A 305 10.64 -3.00 -34.90
N ALA A 306 9.99 -2.96 -33.74
CA ALA A 306 8.64 -3.50 -33.57
C ALA A 306 7.61 -2.75 -34.43
N LEU A 307 7.65 -1.42 -34.46
CA LEU A 307 6.75 -0.58 -35.27
C LEU A 307 6.96 -0.81 -36.77
N GLU A 308 8.21 -0.96 -37.22
CA GLU A 308 8.54 -1.30 -38.62
C GLU A 308 8.00 -2.69 -39.01
N GLY A 309 8.16 -3.68 -38.12
CA GLY A 309 7.59 -5.01 -38.32
C GLY A 309 6.07 -4.96 -38.48
N PHE A 310 5.37 -4.26 -37.60
CA PHE A 310 3.91 -4.09 -37.71
C PHE A 310 3.49 -3.36 -39.00
N ALA A 311 4.25 -2.35 -39.45
CA ALA A 311 3.96 -1.65 -40.70
C ALA A 311 4.08 -2.57 -41.93
N GLN A 312 5.01 -3.51 -41.94
CA GLN A 312 5.14 -4.49 -43.01
C GLN A 312 3.94 -5.44 -43.08
N PHE A 313 3.41 -5.88 -41.90
CA PHE A 313 2.20 -6.71 -41.86
C PHE A 313 0.97 -5.95 -42.34
N THR A 314 0.87 -4.65 -42.14
CA THR A 314 -0.25 -3.83 -42.62
C THR A 314 -0.15 -3.51 -44.12
N LYS A 315 1.08 -3.28 -44.67
CA LYS A 315 1.30 -3.02 -46.10
C LYS A 315 0.99 -4.24 -46.99
N SER A 316 1.41 -5.43 -46.58
CA SER A 316 1.10 -6.65 -47.33
C SER A 316 -0.39 -6.91 -47.51
N ARG A 317 -1.23 -6.32 -46.65
CA ARG A 317 -2.70 -6.40 -46.68
C ARG A 317 -3.33 -5.45 -47.73
N THR A 318 -2.76 -4.26 -47.92
CA THR A 318 -3.24 -3.27 -48.88
C THR A 318 -2.91 -3.67 -50.31
N GLU A 319 -1.69 -4.14 -50.56
CA GLU A 319 -1.27 -4.59 -51.91
C GLU A 319 -2.01 -5.82 -52.42
N THR A 320 -2.55 -6.66 -51.52
CA THR A 320 -3.36 -7.83 -51.91
C THR A 320 -4.81 -7.47 -52.21
N LYS A 321 -5.33 -6.33 -51.67
CA LYS A 321 -6.68 -5.84 -51.97
C LYS A 321 -6.77 -5.08 -53.29
N GLU A 322 -5.65 -4.50 -53.76
CA GLU A 322 -5.60 -3.79 -55.07
C GLU A 322 -5.38 -4.73 -56.26
N LYS A 323 -5.08 -6.00 -56.02
CA LYS A 323 -4.87 -7.00 -57.10
C LYS A 323 -6.02 -7.97 -57.30
N ASN A 324 -7.13 -7.82 -56.60
CA ASN A 324 -8.39 -8.55 -56.80
C ASN A 324 -9.52 -7.56 -57.11
#